data_5860ab05cdb619c202d5b46dd85b6981
#
_entry.id   5860ab05cdb619c202d5b46dd85b6981
#
_cell.length_a   1.000
_cell.length_b   1.000
_cell.length_c   1.000
_cell.angle_alpha   90.00
_cell.angle_beta   90.00
_cell.angle_gamma   90.00
#
_symmetry.space_group_name_H-M   'P 1'
#
loop_
_entity.id
_entity.type
_entity.pdbx_description
1 polymer ?
#
loop_
_entity_poly.entity_id
_entity_poly.type
_entity_poly.pdbx_seq_one_letter_code
_entity_poly.pdbx_strand_id
1 'polypeptide(L)'
;MLLPWLLAACASVEVREEPRPLLSDATFAAPSRPIDGDRIFDLSPAMRAYVEGDLDKRIKERGIQKGLVEALSERGQLRLAYDSGGTRDAADTFEGRSGNCLSLVIMTAAFAKAIGLTVRYQSVEIDETWSRNGGIYFNIGHVNVTLGRSMTSLRFGQLETVRDTTIDFLPPGDLRGQRSQDIPERRIVAMYLNNRAGEALAAGEVNDAYWWVRAAMLQDPGFLAPYNTLGVVYRRHGDLALAERALRTVLKYQPENRLALSNLAIVLSDLGRRDEAQALEVKLARLDPTPPFYWFERGLAALRAHDNARARDFFQKEVDRAGDYHEFHFWLAVALANLGQIEDARRQLKLAIETSTARSDLDLYSAKLSKLQGATQTH
;
A
#
# COMPACT_ATOMS: atom_id res chain seq x y z
N MET A 1 2.36 -48.79 -20.42
CA MET A 1 2.42 -47.40 -20.94
C MET A 1 2.36 -46.46 -19.77
N LEU A 2 3.50 -45.92 -19.36
CA LEU A 2 3.60 -44.91 -18.29
C LEU A 2 3.55 -43.54 -18.96
N LEU A 3 2.49 -42.76 -18.68
CA LEU A 3 2.40 -41.36 -19.09
C LEU A 3 3.36 -40.54 -18.21
N PRO A 4 4.25 -39.72 -18.78
CA PRO A 4 5.03 -38.79 -17.99
C PRO A 4 4.13 -37.62 -17.56
N TRP A 5 4.02 -37.36 -16.25
CA TRP A 5 3.46 -36.17 -15.70
C TRP A 5 4.42 -35.00 -16.00
N LEU A 6 4.03 -34.14 -16.92
CA LEU A 6 4.66 -32.85 -17.13
C LEU A 6 4.30 -31.95 -15.92
N LEU A 7 5.23 -31.86 -14.99
CA LEU A 7 5.23 -30.81 -13.98
C LEU A 7 5.48 -29.47 -14.73
N ALA A 8 4.41 -28.75 -15.01
CA ALA A 8 4.51 -27.35 -15.40
C ALA A 8 5.01 -26.57 -14.18
N ALA A 9 6.33 -26.38 -14.10
CA ALA A 9 6.90 -25.40 -13.20
C ALA A 9 6.33 -24.04 -13.63
N CYS A 10 5.55 -23.38 -12.77
CA CYS A 10 5.24 -21.96 -12.89
C CYS A 10 6.56 -21.20 -12.76
N ALA A 11 7.31 -21.10 -13.85
CA ALA A 11 8.41 -20.16 -13.94
C ALA A 11 7.79 -18.76 -13.88
N SER A 12 8.06 -18.03 -12.81
CA SER A 12 7.78 -16.61 -12.76
C SER A 12 8.47 -15.96 -13.95
N VAL A 13 7.70 -15.42 -14.88
CA VAL A 13 8.23 -14.75 -16.07
C VAL A 13 9.02 -13.55 -15.57
N GLU A 14 10.35 -13.63 -15.65
CA GLU A 14 11.23 -12.52 -15.32
C GLU A 14 10.96 -11.40 -16.34
N VAL A 15 10.40 -10.28 -15.87
CA VAL A 15 10.18 -9.11 -16.71
C VAL A 15 11.52 -8.49 -17.04
N ARG A 16 11.89 -8.51 -18.32
CA ARG A 16 13.14 -7.92 -18.85
C ARG A 16 12.81 -6.73 -19.78
N GLU A 17 11.88 -5.89 -19.37
CA GLU A 17 11.54 -4.68 -20.12
C GLU A 17 12.54 -3.57 -19.83
N GLU A 18 13.05 -2.91 -20.88
CA GLU A 18 13.81 -1.67 -20.73
C GLU A 18 12.82 -0.52 -20.55
N PRO A 19 12.81 0.18 -19.39
CA PRO A 19 11.80 1.20 -19.11
C PRO A 19 11.99 2.49 -19.91
N ARG A 20 13.24 2.82 -20.31
CA ARG A 20 13.59 4.11 -20.95
C ARG A 20 12.73 4.45 -22.18
N PRO A 21 12.37 3.52 -23.08
CA PRO A 21 11.51 3.85 -24.23
C PRO A 21 10.10 4.32 -23.87
N LEU A 22 9.68 4.07 -22.63
CA LEU A 22 8.38 4.52 -22.12
C LEU A 22 8.45 5.89 -21.42
N LEU A 23 9.66 6.37 -21.09
CA LEU A 23 9.86 7.60 -20.34
C LEU A 23 9.90 8.81 -21.29
N SER A 24 9.38 9.95 -20.87
CA SER A 24 9.31 11.19 -21.62
C SER A 24 9.66 12.37 -20.73
N ASP A 25 10.94 12.42 -20.29
CA ASP A 25 11.42 13.41 -19.33
C ASP A 25 11.19 14.86 -19.78
N ALA A 26 11.23 15.10 -21.10
CA ALA A 26 11.10 16.45 -21.66
C ALA A 26 9.70 17.05 -21.56
N THR A 27 8.66 16.23 -21.29
CA THR A 27 7.27 16.70 -21.22
C THR A 27 6.85 17.11 -19.80
N PHE A 28 7.67 16.80 -18.79
CA PHE A 28 7.37 17.10 -17.40
C PHE A 28 8.28 18.20 -16.85
N ALA A 29 7.73 19.10 -16.03
CA ALA A 29 8.54 20.03 -15.28
C ALA A 29 9.47 19.29 -14.31
N ALA A 30 10.58 19.93 -13.94
CA ALA A 30 11.51 19.38 -12.94
C ALA A 30 10.76 19.07 -11.63
N PRO A 31 11.20 18.05 -10.87
CA PRO A 31 10.55 17.69 -9.62
C PRO A 31 10.70 18.82 -8.58
N SER A 32 9.68 19.04 -7.78
CA SER A 32 9.64 20.08 -6.74
C SER A 32 10.63 19.83 -5.60
N ARG A 33 11.05 18.57 -5.45
CA ARG A 33 12.02 18.08 -4.45
C ARG A 33 12.92 16.99 -5.05
N PRO A 34 14.10 16.76 -4.47
CA PRO A 34 14.97 15.66 -4.90
C PRO A 34 14.24 14.31 -4.77
N ILE A 35 14.38 13.47 -5.78
CA ILE A 35 13.87 12.10 -5.80
C ILE A 35 15.07 11.19 -5.50
N ASP A 36 15.10 10.66 -4.29
CA ASP A 36 16.22 9.83 -3.83
C ASP A 36 15.68 8.55 -3.17
N GLY A 37 15.85 7.44 -3.85
CA GLY A 37 15.50 6.11 -3.33
C GLY A 37 16.63 5.43 -2.57
N ASP A 38 17.87 5.90 -2.73
CA ASP A 38 19.05 5.22 -2.15
C ASP A 38 19.16 5.49 -0.65
N ARG A 39 18.57 6.59 -0.19
CA ARG A 39 18.65 7.05 1.21
C ARG A 39 17.51 6.61 2.12
N ILE A 40 16.57 5.82 1.64
CA ILE A 40 15.38 5.45 2.44
C ILE A 40 15.72 4.62 3.69
N PHE A 41 16.91 4.00 3.73
CA PHE A 41 17.44 3.25 4.87
C PHE A 41 18.46 4.04 5.70
N ASP A 42 18.74 5.31 5.37
CA ASP A 42 19.70 6.11 6.10
C ASP A 42 19.25 6.34 7.55
N LEU A 43 20.18 6.19 8.48
CA LEU A 43 19.92 6.53 9.86
C LEU A 43 20.05 8.04 10.08
N SER A 44 19.02 8.66 10.66
CA SER A 44 19.13 10.03 11.17
C SER A 44 20.12 10.09 12.37
N PRO A 45 20.59 11.28 12.76
CA PRO A 45 21.40 11.42 13.99
C PRO A 45 20.69 10.86 15.23
N ALA A 46 19.38 11.07 15.34
CA ALA A 46 18.58 10.54 16.44
C ALA A 46 18.51 9.00 16.44
N MET A 47 18.37 8.38 15.26
CA MET A 47 18.40 6.93 15.11
C MET A 47 19.77 6.36 15.49
N ARG A 48 20.87 7.00 15.10
CA ARG A 48 22.22 6.58 15.48
C ARG A 48 22.42 6.63 17.01
N ALA A 49 22.02 7.72 17.63
CA ALA A 49 22.07 7.85 19.09
C ALA A 49 21.23 6.76 19.79
N TYR A 50 20.05 6.45 19.24
CA TYR A 50 19.20 5.37 19.75
C TYR A 50 19.88 3.99 19.63
N VAL A 51 20.53 3.70 18.49
CA VAL A 51 21.28 2.44 18.27
C VAL A 51 22.43 2.30 19.28
N GLU A 52 23.20 3.37 19.48
CA GLU A 52 24.36 3.39 20.38
C GLU A 52 23.99 3.40 21.88
N GLY A 53 22.78 3.81 22.21
CA GLY A 53 22.26 3.93 23.56
C GLY A 53 21.28 2.84 23.97
N ASP A 54 20.00 3.12 23.80
CA ASP A 54 18.91 2.28 24.30
C ASP A 54 18.85 0.91 23.63
N LEU A 55 19.08 0.85 22.30
CA LEU A 55 19.06 -0.41 21.57
C LEU A 55 20.26 -1.28 21.94
N ASP A 56 21.48 -0.73 22.04
CA ASP A 56 22.68 -1.48 22.44
C ASP A 56 22.53 -2.09 23.85
N LYS A 57 21.98 -1.31 24.81
CA LYS A 57 21.68 -1.81 26.16
C LYS A 57 20.74 -3.02 26.10
N ARG A 58 19.66 -2.92 25.33
CA ARG A 58 18.68 -3.99 25.19
C ARG A 58 19.24 -5.21 24.48
N ILE A 59 20.08 -5.02 23.46
CA ILE A 59 20.80 -6.11 22.78
C ILE A 59 21.69 -6.87 23.77
N LYS A 60 22.39 -6.19 24.65
CA LYS A 60 23.22 -6.81 25.69
C LYS A 60 22.40 -7.62 26.70
N GLU A 61 21.18 -7.20 27.01
CA GLU A 61 20.30 -7.88 27.97
C GLU A 61 19.52 -9.06 27.34
N ARG A 62 19.11 -8.96 26.08
CA ARG A 62 18.14 -9.86 25.43
C ARG A 62 18.68 -10.64 24.24
N GLY A 63 19.88 -10.29 23.75
CA GLY A 63 20.42 -10.76 22.48
C GLY A 63 19.96 -9.90 21.31
N ILE A 64 20.67 -10.00 20.17
CA ILE A 64 20.60 -9.02 19.08
C ILE A 64 19.23 -8.96 18.41
N GLN A 65 18.66 -10.13 18.02
CA GLN A 65 17.35 -10.17 17.33
C GLN A 65 16.21 -9.82 18.28
N LYS A 66 16.17 -10.46 19.44
CA LYS A 66 15.11 -10.25 20.42
C LYS A 66 15.12 -8.82 20.95
N GLY A 67 16.31 -8.27 21.21
CA GLY A 67 16.48 -6.88 21.63
C GLY A 67 15.89 -5.90 20.62
N LEU A 68 16.12 -6.12 19.31
CA LEU A 68 15.52 -5.28 18.26
C LEU A 68 13.99 -5.44 18.22
N VAL A 69 13.46 -6.67 18.22
CA VAL A 69 12.00 -6.91 18.17
C VAL A 69 11.29 -6.26 19.36
N GLU A 70 11.81 -6.42 20.56
CA GLU A 70 11.26 -5.80 21.75
C GLU A 70 11.35 -4.27 21.71
N ALA A 71 12.43 -3.70 21.15
CA ALA A 71 12.60 -2.27 20.98
C ALA A 71 11.50 -1.66 20.06
N LEU A 72 11.04 -2.39 19.04
CA LEU A 72 10.00 -1.94 18.11
C LEU A 72 8.59 -1.96 18.73
N SER A 73 8.31 -2.89 19.67
CA SER A 73 6.94 -3.21 20.11
C SER A 73 6.61 -2.79 21.54
N GLU A 74 7.58 -2.72 22.45
CA GLU A 74 7.32 -2.51 23.88
C GLU A 74 6.99 -1.05 24.26
N ARG A 75 6.11 -0.91 25.29
CA ARG A 75 5.87 0.38 25.95
C ARG A 75 7.15 0.89 26.61
N GLY A 76 7.45 2.18 26.41
CA GLY A 76 8.67 2.81 26.91
C GLY A 76 9.86 2.75 25.95
N GLN A 77 9.67 2.08 24.80
CA GLN A 77 10.58 2.07 23.66
C GLN A 77 9.91 2.82 22.46
N LEU A 78 10.15 2.39 21.22
CA LEU A 78 9.59 3.06 20.04
C LEU A 78 8.06 2.98 20.01
N ARG A 79 7.48 1.85 20.42
CA ARG A 79 6.03 1.61 20.41
C ARG A 79 5.40 2.08 19.10
N LEU A 80 5.81 1.46 18.01
CA LEU A 80 5.36 1.82 16.67
C LEU A 80 3.86 1.64 16.51
N ALA A 81 3.23 2.64 15.91
CA ALA A 81 1.83 2.59 15.51
C ALA A 81 1.74 2.36 14.00
N TYR A 82 0.76 1.56 13.59
CA TYR A 82 0.41 1.48 12.17
C TYR A 82 -0.33 2.75 11.74
N ASP A 83 0.11 3.36 10.65
CA ASP A 83 -0.49 4.56 10.06
C ASP A 83 -0.44 4.44 8.53
N SER A 84 -1.61 4.25 7.93
CA SER A 84 -1.74 4.13 6.47
C SER A 84 -1.63 5.46 5.73
N GLY A 85 -1.51 6.58 6.42
CA GLY A 85 -1.63 7.94 5.87
C GLY A 85 -0.52 8.39 4.92
N GLY A 86 0.53 7.59 4.74
CA GLY A 86 1.60 7.87 3.79
C GLY A 86 2.81 6.98 3.96
N THR A 87 3.64 6.91 2.92
CA THR A 87 4.88 6.12 2.91
C THR A 87 6.06 7.00 3.31
N ARG A 88 6.77 6.58 4.36
CA ARG A 88 7.90 7.29 4.98
C ARG A 88 9.18 6.48 4.84
N ASP A 89 10.32 7.16 4.81
CA ASP A 89 11.62 6.53 4.95
C ASP A 89 11.90 6.12 6.41
N ALA A 90 13.09 5.57 6.66
CA ALA A 90 13.46 5.11 8.01
C ALA A 90 13.49 6.27 9.03
N ALA A 91 14.02 7.43 8.65
CA ALA A 91 14.16 8.58 9.53
C ALA A 91 12.81 9.19 9.92
N ASP A 92 11.93 9.43 8.93
CA ASP A 92 10.60 9.97 9.14
C ASP A 92 9.70 9.00 9.92
N THR A 93 9.85 7.68 9.68
CA THR A 93 9.13 6.63 10.42
C THR A 93 9.55 6.61 11.89
N PHE A 94 10.85 6.76 12.15
CA PHE A 94 11.39 6.79 13.50
C PHE A 94 10.91 8.04 14.26
N GLU A 95 10.96 9.21 13.65
CA GLU A 95 10.53 10.47 14.25
C GLU A 95 9.03 10.46 14.54
N GLY A 96 8.22 10.03 13.57
CA GLY A 96 6.76 9.92 13.71
C GLY A 96 6.30 8.76 14.58
N ARG A 97 7.16 7.80 14.89
CA ARG A 97 6.85 6.52 15.58
C ARG A 97 5.66 5.79 14.96
N SER A 98 5.45 5.98 13.67
CA SER A 98 4.32 5.43 12.95
C SER A 98 4.61 5.33 11.46
N GLY A 99 3.96 4.39 10.78
CA GLY A 99 4.04 4.24 9.34
C GLY A 99 3.21 3.07 8.83
N ASN A 100 3.04 2.98 7.52
CA ASN A 100 2.45 1.80 6.89
C ASN A 100 3.43 0.61 6.94
N CYS A 101 2.98 -0.58 6.52
CA CYS A 101 3.80 -1.80 6.56
C CYS A 101 5.17 -1.61 5.89
N LEU A 102 5.22 -0.95 4.73
CA LEU A 102 6.47 -0.69 3.99
C LEU A 102 7.42 0.24 4.76
N SER A 103 6.89 1.33 5.34
CA SER A 103 7.67 2.27 6.16
C SER A 103 8.27 1.59 7.39
N LEU A 104 7.47 0.77 8.08
CA LEU A 104 7.91 0.01 9.25
C LEU A 104 8.96 -1.05 8.89
N VAL A 105 8.82 -1.72 7.74
CA VAL A 105 9.82 -2.65 7.20
C VAL A 105 11.11 -1.92 6.87
N ILE A 106 11.06 -0.76 6.20
CA ILE A 106 12.23 0.05 5.85
C ILE A 106 13.00 0.47 7.11
N MET A 107 12.31 1.01 8.12
CA MET A 107 12.96 1.43 9.37
C MET A 107 13.55 0.23 10.14
N THR A 108 12.83 -0.88 10.22
CA THR A 108 13.32 -2.11 10.85
C THR A 108 14.57 -2.63 10.17
N ALA A 109 14.59 -2.63 8.83
CA ALA A 109 15.74 -3.03 8.05
C ALA A 109 16.93 -2.08 8.25
N ALA A 110 16.70 -0.78 8.37
CA ALA A 110 17.74 0.21 8.67
C ALA A 110 18.42 -0.09 10.01
N PHE A 111 17.65 -0.33 11.07
CA PHE A 111 18.19 -0.73 12.36
C PHE A 111 18.91 -2.09 12.31
N ALA A 112 18.31 -3.09 11.69
CA ALA A 112 18.88 -4.41 11.56
C ALA A 112 20.26 -4.39 10.87
N LYS A 113 20.38 -3.65 9.78
CA LYS A 113 21.66 -3.45 9.06
C LYS A 113 22.68 -2.73 9.93
N ALA A 114 22.29 -1.69 10.67
CA ALA A 114 23.17 -0.93 11.54
C ALA A 114 23.77 -1.78 12.66
N ILE A 115 23.02 -2.75 13.17
CA ILE A 115 23.52 -3.68 14.22
C ILE A 115 24.11 -4.99 13.64
N GLY A 116 24.28 -5.08 12.31
CA GLY A 116 24.96 -6.19 11.64
C GLY A 116 24.11 -7.45 11.41
N LEU A 117 22.78 -7.37 11.50
CA LEU A 117 21.90 -8.48 11.12
C LEU A 117 21.77 -8.56 9.58
N THR A 118 21.60 -9.76 9.07
CA THR A 118 21.20 -9.97 7.68
C THR A 118 19.70 -9.74 7.56
N VAL A 119 19.29 -9.12 6.45
CA VAL A 119 17.90 -8.73 6.18
C VAL A 119 17.43 -9.40 4.90
N ARG A 120 16.27 -10.05 4.95
CA ARG A 120 15.54 -10.53 3.79
C ARG A 120 14.15 -9.92 3.78
N TYR A 121 13.67 -9.60 2.61
CA TYR A 121 12.34 -9.02 2.42
C TYR A 121 11.44 -10.01 1.72
N GLN A 122 10.17 -10.03 2.09
CA GLN A 122 9.18 -10.90 1.50
C GLN A 122 7.94 -10.09 1.13
N SER A 123 7.43 -10.33 -0.07
CA SER A 123 6.08 -9.94 -0.46
C SER A 123 5.12 -11.03 -0.02
N VAL A 124 4.03 -10.65 0.62
CA VAL A 124 2.99 -11.57 1.09
C VAL A 124 1.77 -11.40 0.20
N GLU A 125 1.31 -12.52 -0.36
CA GLU A 125 0.03 -12.55 -1.09
C GLU A 125 -1.09 -12.53 -0.05
N ILE A 126 -1.66 -11.37 0.18
CA ILE A 126 -2.92 -11.22 0.92
C ILE A 126 -4.06 -11.11 -0.10
N ASP A 127 -5.26 -11.53 0.31
CA ASP A 127 -6.45 -11.21 -0.46
C ASP A 127 -6.47 -9.72 -0.75
N GLU A 128 -6.80 -9.35 -1.99
CA GLU A 128 -6.62 -7.99 -2.52
C GLU A 128 -7.12 -6.93 -1.52
N THR A 129 -6.18 -6.31 -0.80
CA THR A 129 -6.48 -5.19 0.08
C THR A 129 -6.36 -3.91 -0.74
N TRP A 130 -7.47 -3.23 -0.86
CA TRP A 130 -7.57 -2.00 -1.62
C TRP A 130 -7.69 -0.82 -0.68
N SER A 131 -7.07 0.28 -1.03
CA SER A 131 -7.36 1.59 -0.44
C SER A 131 -7.71 2.60 -1.53
N ARG A 132 -8.31 3.69 -1.11
CA ARG A 132 -8.72 4.79 -1.98
C ARG A 132 -8.21 6.11 -1.40
N ASN A 133 -7.57 6.91 -2.23
CA ASN A 133 -7.19 8.27 -1.87
C ASN A 133 -7.37 9.20 -3.07
N GLY A 134 -8.06 10.32 -2.91
CA GLY A 134 -8.27 11.30 -3.97
C GLY A 134 -8.94 10.76 -5.24
N GLY A 135 -9.76 9.69 -5.14
CA GLY A 135 -10.37 9.01 -6.29
C GLY A 135 -9.42 8.08 -7.05
N ILE A 136 -8.25 7.80 -6.50
CA ILE A 136 -7.29 6.82 -7.01
C ILE A 136 -7.38 5.56 -6.13
N TYR A 137 -7.47 4.41 -6.76
CA TYR A 137 -7.49 3.11 -6.10
C TYR A 137 -6.07 2.54 -6.06
N PHE A 138 -5.67 2.12 -4.87
CA PHE A 138 -4.37 1.49 -4.62
C PHE A 138 -4.61 0.03 -4.27
N ASN A 139 -3.91 -0.86 -4.94
CA ASN A 139 -3.75 -2.23 -4.45
C ASN A 139 -2.60 -2.22 -3.45
N ILE A 140 -2.90 -2.49 -2.19
CA ILE A 140 -1.91 -2.51 -1.12
C ILE A 140 -1.30 -3.91 -1.09
N GLY A 141 -0.11 -4.06 -1.67
CA GLY A 141 0.72 -5.22 -1.43
C GLY A 141 1.25 -5.21 0.00
N HIS A 142 1.33 -6.37 0.64
CA HIS A 142 1.92 -6.49 1.96
C HIS A 142 3.37 -6.99 1.88
N VAL A 143 4.21 -6.44 2.74
CA VAL A 143 5.62 -6.82 2.85
C VAL A 143 5.97 -7.05 4.31
N ASN A 144 6.85 -8.04 4.55
CA ASN A 144 7.45 -8.26 5.84
C ASN A 144 8.99 -8.33 5.74
N VAL A 145 9.66 -8.42 6.87
CA VAL A 145 11.11 -8.49 6.96
C VAL A 145 11.54 -9.66 7.83
N THR A 146 12.47 -10.46 7.32
CA THR A 146 13.09 -11.55 8.07
C THR A 146 14.51 -11.18 8.46
N LEU A 147 14.77 -11.23 9.75
CA LEU A 147 16.08 -10.99 10.37
C LEU A 147 16.83 -12.31 10.47
N GLY A 148 17.96 -12.40 9.82
CA GLY A 148 18.86 -13.56 9.88
C GLY A 148 20.01 -13.35 10.85
N ARG A 149 21.02 -14.21 10.75
CA ARG A 149 22.19 -14.22 11.63
C ARG A 149 23.01 -12.94 11.50
N SER A 150 23.56 -12.49 12.61
CA SER A 150 24.61 -11.46 12.60
C SER A 150 25.90 -12.04 12.03
N MET A 151 26.53 -11.31 11.10
CA MET A 151 27.89 -11.65 10.63
C MET A 151 28.94 -11.58 11.76
N THR A 152 28.64 -10.84 12.82
CA THR A 152 29.53 -10.67 13.99
C THR A 152 29.48 -11.88 14.94
N SER A 153 28.34 -12.59 15.03
CA SER A 153 28.20 -13.76 15.89
C SER A 153 29.06 -14.95 15.44
N LEU A 154 29.41 -15.02 14.15
CA LEU A 154 30.32 -16.02 13.60
C LEU A 154 31.79 -15.83 14.05
N ARG A 155 32.18 -14.62 14.50
CA ARG A 155 33.54 -14.31 14.97
C ARG A 155 33.80 -14.71 16.44
N PHE A 156 32.76 -14.87 17.25
CA PHE A 156 32.90 -15.14 18.68
C PHE A 156 32.63 -16.59 19.10
N GLY A 157 32.52 -17.53 18.13
CA GLY A 157 32.43 -18.96 18.45
C GLY A 157 31.18 -19.37 19.25
N GLN A 158 30.22 -18.49 19.42
CA GLN A 158 28.92 -18.82 20.02
C GLN A 158 28.02 -19.43 18.93
N LEU A 159 27.93 -20.76 18.94
CA LEU A 159 26.95 -21.55 18.21
C LEU A 159 25.54 -21.36 18.83
N GLU A 160 25.07 -20.13 18.96
CA GLU A 160 23.63 -19.94 19.15
C GLU A 160 22.92 -20.36 17.85
N THR A 161 22.01 -21.29 17.96
CA THR A 161 21.07 -21.63 16.90
C THR A 161 20.09 -20.48 16.72
N VAL A 162 20.58 -19.36 16.19
CA VAL A 162 19.76 -18.19 15.88
C VAL A 162 18.87 -18.58 14.73
N ARG A 163 17.58 -18.77 15.01
CA ARG A 163 16.55 -18.97 13.99
C ARG A 163 16.24 -17.63 13.35
N ASP A 164 15.99 -17.65 12.06
CA ASP A 164 15.47 -16.49 11.36
C ASP A 164 14.15 -16.02 12.03
N THR A 165 14.03 -14.71 12.25
CA THR A 165 12.86 -14.10 12.88
C THR A 165 12.17 -13.22 11.87
N THR A 166 10.95 -13.56 11.47
CA THR A 166 10.12 -12.72 10.60
C THR A 166 9.32 -11.74 11.46
N ILE A 167 9.42 -10.46 11.11
CA ILE A 167 8.63 -9.38 11.70
C ILE A 167 7.59 -8.97 10.67
N ASP A 168 6.35 -9.05 11.08
CA ASP A 168 5.19 -8.61 10.33
C ASP A 168 4.41 -7.57 11.14
N PHE A 169 3.93 -6.55 10.45
CA PHE A 169 3.23 -5.42 11.07
C PHE A 169 1.70 -5.50 10.90
N LEU A 170 1.19 -6.58 10.28
CA LEU A 170 -0.25 -6.86 10.26
C LEU A 170 -0.67 -7.73 11.45
N PRO A 171 -1.96 -7.67 11.82
CA PRO A 171 -2.49 -8.58 12.82
C PRO A 171 -2.28 -10.05 12.45
N PRO A 172 -1.93 -10.94 13.41
CA PRO A 172 -1.62 -12.35 13.13
C PRO A 172 -2.77 -13.14 12.47
N GLY A 173 -4.02 -12.65 12.59
CA GLY A 173 -5.21 -13.25 11.96
C GLY A 173 -5.16 -13.18 10.45
N ASP A 174 -4.64 -12.11 9.91
CA ASP A 174 -4.63 -11.79 8.47
C ASP A 174 -3.54 -12.54 7.70
N LEU A 175 -2.60 -13.16 8.42
CA LEU A 175 -1.42 -13.83 7.85
C LEU A 175 -1.56 -15.35 7.73
N ARG A 176 -2.61 -15.96 8.28
CA ARG A 176 -2.76 -17.42 8.31
C ARG A 176 -3.01 -17.97 6.91
N GLY A 177 -2.11 -18.84 6.45
CA GLY A 177 -2.22 -19.52 5.16
C GLY A 177 -1.76 -18.70 3.96
N GLN A 178 -1.25 -17.51 4.15
CA GLN A 178 -0.76 -16.62 3.09
C GLN A 178 0.56 -17.15 2.51
N ARG A 179 0.73 -16.96 1.20
CA ARG A 179 1.98 -17.27 0.51
C ARG A 179 2.92 -16.07 0.57
N SER A 180 4.18 -16.32 0.91
CA SER A 180 5.22 -15.30 0.85
C SER A 180 6.25 -15.65 -0.20
N GLN A 181 6.78 -14.62 -0.87
CA GLN A 181 7.84 -14.73 -1.86
C GLN A 181 8.99 -13.79 -1.49
N ASP A 182 10.23 -14.29 -1.47
CA ASP A 182 11.39 -13.45 -1.26
C ASP A 182 11.54 -12.44 -2.39
N ILE A 183 11.78 -11.18 -2.02
CA ILE A 183 11.99 -10.07 -2.95
C ILE A 183 13.32 -9.37 -2.65
N PRO A 184 14.02 -8.88 -3.69
CA PRO A 184 15.27 -8.16 -3.48
C PRO A 184 15.01 -6.76 -2.90
N GLU A 185 16.01 -6.20 -2.21
CA GLU A 185 15.95 -4.86 -1.63
C GLU A 185 15.59 -3.76 -2.66
N ARG A 186 16.11 -3.87 -3.89
CA ARG A 186 15.75 -2.95 -4.97
C ARG A 186 14.22 -2.89 -5.21
N ARG A 187 13.48 -4.00 -4.94
CA ARG A 187 12.02 -4.05 -5.02
C ARG A 187 11.37 -3.22 -3.91
N ILE A 188 11.90 -3.26 -2.68
CA ILE A 188 11.45 -2.42 -1.56
C ILE A 188 11.61 -0.94 -1.89
N VAL A 189 12.78 -0.56 -2.44
CA VAL A 189 13.03 0.82 -2.88
C VAL A 189 12.04 1.22 -3.98
N ALA A 190 11.83 0.36 -4.98
CA ALA A 190 10.89 0.63 -6.07
C ALA A 190 9.42 0.74 -5.56
N MET A 191 9.04 -0.07 -4.57
CA MET A 191 7.72 0.02 -3.93
C MET A 191 7.55 1.36 -3.20
N TYR A 192 8.58 1.80 -2.45
CA TYR A 192 8.58 3.11 -1.80
C TYR A 192 8.37 4.24 -2.81
N LEU A 193 9.20 4.26 -3.86
CA LEU A 193 9.13 5.29 -4.91
C LEU A 193 7.76 5.28 -5.63
N ASN A 194 7.21 4.09 -5.91
CA ASN A 194 5.89 3.95 -6.53
C ASN A 194 4.75 4.45 -5.63
N ASN A 195 4.83 4.19 -4.32
CA ASN A 195 3.86 4.71 -3.37
C ASN A 195 3.91 6.24 -3.32
N ARG A 196 5.13 6.83 -3.29
CA ARG A 196 5.31 8.29 -3.36
C ARG A 196 4.71 8.87 -4.65
N ALA A 197 4.84 8.17 -5.79
CA ALA A 197 4.18 8.57 -7.04
C ALA A 197 2.66 8.57 -6.91
N GLY A 198 2.08 7.55 -6.29
CA GLY A 198 0.65 7.47 -6.05
C GLY A 198 0.14 8.59 -5.12
N GLU A 199 0.89 8.89 -4.06
CA GLU A 199 0.59 9.98 -3.12
C GLU A 199 0.62 11.35 -3.82
N ALA A 200 1.64 11.59 -4.66
CA ALA A 200 1.74 12.81 -5.47
C ALA A 200 0.57 12.93 -6.47
N LEU A 201 0.17 11.81 -7.11
CA LEU A 201 -1.03 11.79 -7.97
C LEU A 201 -2.30 12.13 -7.18
N ALA A 202 -2.46 11.62 -5.96
CA ALA A 202 -3.61 11.91 -5.11
C ALA A 202 -3.65 13.39 -4.69
N ALA A 203 -2.47 14.01 -4.50
CA ALA A 203 -2.32 15.44 -4.24
C ALA A 203 -2.47 16.32 -5.51
N GLY A 204 -2.59 15.73 -6.71
CA GLY A 204 -2.64 16.46 -7.97
C GLY A 204 -1.28 16.92 -8.51
N GLU A 205 -0.18 16.50 -7.89
CA GLU A 205 1.21 16.85 -8.24
C GLU A 205 1.73 15.95 -9.36
N VAL A 206 1.16 16.07 -10.57
CA VAL A 206 1.38 15.13 -11.68
C VAL A 206 2.85 15.12 -12.14
N ASN A 207 3.53 16.28 -12.13
CA ASN A 207 4.96 16.35 -12.48
C ASN A 207 5.82 15.56 -11.49
N ASP A 208 5.61 15.76 -10.18
CA ASP A 208 6.34 15.02 -9.15
C ASP A 208 6.04 13.52 -9.22
N ALA A 209 4.78 13.14 -9.46
CA ALA A 209 4.39 11.75 -9.65
C ALA A 209 5.16 11.08 -10.79
N TYR A 210 5.40 11.80 -11.91
CA TYR A 210 6.22 11.29 -13.00
C TYR A 210 7.64 10.96 -12.55
N TRP A 211 8.30 11.86 -11.85
CA TRP A 211 9.68 11.67 -11.43
C TRP A 211 9.82 10.54 -10.40
N TRP A 212 8.85 10.40 -9.48
CA TRP A 212 8.80 9.29 -8.55
C TRP A 212 8.62 7.95 -9.26
N VAL A 213 7.66 7.83 -10.19
CA VAL A 213 7.41 6.57 -10.89
C VAL A 213 8.57 6.23 -11.85
N ARG A 214 9.18 7.23 -12.47
CA ARG A 214 10.39 7.06 -13.28
C ARG A 214 11.52 6.44 -12.46
N ALA A 215 11.79 6.97 -11.29
CA ALA A 215 12.80 6.44 -10.38
C ALA A 215 12.45 4.99 -9.97
N ALA A 216 11.18 4.68 -9.66
CA ALA A 216 10.75 3.33 -9.33
C ALA A 216 11.01 2.32 -10.47
N MET A 217 10.72 2.70 -11.71
CA MET A 217 10.94 1.87 -12.90
C MET A 217 12.43 1.61 -13.16
N LEU A 218 13.28 2.62 -12.97
CA LEU A 218 14.72 2.49 -13.13
C LEU A 218 15.34 1.66 -12.00
N GLN A 219 14.81 1.76 -10.79
CA GLN A 219 15.26 1.00 -9.63
C GLN A 219 15.01 -0.51 -9.76
N ASP A 220 13.84 -0.89 -10.22
CA ASP A 220 13.49 -2.30 -10.49
C ASP A 220 12.63 -2.43 -11.76
N PRO A 221 13.26 -2.56 -12.94
CA PRO A 221 12.53 -2.71 -14.21
C PRO A 221 11.59 -3.92 -14.27
N GLY A 222 11.81 -4.93 -13.44
CA GLY A 222 10.95 -6.09 -13.33
C GLY A 222 9.69 -5.89 -12.48
N PHE A 223 9.52 -4.73 -11.86
CA PHE A 223 8.35 -4.41 -11.07
C PHE A 223 7.28 -3.74 -11.93
N LEU A 224 6.18 -4.43 -12.21
CA LEU A 224 5.16 -3.95 -13.15
C LEU A 224 4.23 -2.87 -12.58
N ALA A 225 4.09 -2.76 -11.25
CA ALA A 225 3.21 -1.76 -10.66
C ALA A 225 3.56 -0.31 -11.06
N PRO A 226 4.85 0.12 -11.11
CA PRO A 226 5.20 1.44 -11.61
C PRO A 226 4.79 1.70 -13.06
N TYR A 227 4.75 0.69 -13.93
CA TYR A 227 4.28 0.87 -15.31
C TYR A 227 2.79 1.19 -15.37
N ASN A 228 1.99 0.56 -14.50
CA ASN A 228 0.58 0.91 -14.36
C ASN A 228 0.43 2.35 -13.81
N THR A 229 1.20 2.72 -12.80
CA THR A 229 1.21 4.08 -12.24
C THR A 229 1.62 5.11 -13.29
N LEU A 230 2.64 4.82 -14.12
CA LEU A 230 3.05 5.66 -15.24
C LEU A 230 1.89 5.88 -16.24
N GLY A 231 1.11 4.83 -16.53
CA GLY A 231 -0.08 4.95 -17.37
C GLY A 231 -1.10 5.96 -16.80
N VAL A 232 -1.30 5.94 -15.48
CA VAL A 232 -2.19 6.92 -14.81
C VAL A 232 -1.58 8.32 -14.83
N VAL A 233 -0.26 8.47 -14.61
CA VAL A 233 0.46 9.75 -14.70
C VAL A 233 0.28 10.37 -16.08
N TYR A 234 0.57 9.63 -17.15
CA TYR A 234 0.40 10.11 -18.52
C TYR A 234 -1.04 10.48 -18.85
N ARG A 235 -2.01 9.66 -18.43
CA ARG A 235 -3.42 10.01 -18.60
C ARG A 235 -3.77 11.34 -17.92
N ARG A 236 -3.32 11.55 -16.69
CA ARG A 236 -3.54 12.80 -15.91
C ARG A 236 -2.84 14.00 -16.55
N HIS A 237 -1.70 13.78 -17.19
CA HIS A 237 -0.96 14.81 -17.91
C HIS A 237 -1.58 15.12 -19.29
N GLY A 238 -2.35 14.19 -19.87
CA GLY A 238 -2.97 14.33 -21.20
C GLY A 238 -2.27 13.54 -22.30
N ASP A 239 -1.20 12.83 -22.01
CA ASP A 239 -0.39 12.04 -22.96
C ASP A 239 -1.01 10.63 -23.16
N LEU A 240 -2.21 10.58 -23.70
CA LEU A 240 -3.00 9.34 -23.78
C LEU A 240 -2.30 8.21 -24.55
N ALA A 241 -1.54 8.53 -25.60
CA ALA A 241 -0.80 7.52 -26.37
C ALA A 241 0.35 6.88 -25.56
N LEU A 242 1.04 7.66 -24.70
CA LEU A 242 2.05 7.13 -23.78
C LEU A 242 1.40 6.34 -22.64
N ALA A 243 0.24 6.77 -22.15
CA ALA A 243 -0.56 6.04 -21.18
C ALA A 243 -0.94 4.65 -21.70
N GLU A 244 -1.45 4.55 -22.92
CA GLU A 244 -1.78 3.28 -23.57
C GLU A 244 -0.54 2.36 -23.66
N ARG A 245 0.60 2.89 -24.10
CA ARG A 245 1.84 2.10 -24.21
C ARG A 245 2.28 1.53 -22.89
N ALA A 246 2.29 2.33 -21.82
CA ALA A 246 2.68 1.90 -20.48
C ALA A 246 1.75 0.80 -19.96
N LEU A 247 0.45 0.94 -20.10
CA LEU A 247 -0.56 -0.04 -19.67
C LEU A 247 -0.51 -1.34 -20.48
N ARG A 248 -0.30 -1.25 -21.79
CA ARG A 248 -0.11 -2.44 -22.64
C ARG A 248 1.15 -3.21 -22.27
N THR A 249 2.20 -2.52 -21.81
CA THR A 249 3.39 -3.19 -21.29
C THR A 249 3.07 -4.06 -20.08
N VAL A 250 2.24 -3.58 -19.15
CA VAL A 250 1.77 -4.43 -18.03
C VAL A 250 1.01 -5.65 -18.55
N LEU A 251 0.07 -5.45 -19.47
CA LEU A 251 -0.77 -6.53 -19.99
C LEU A 251 -0.03 -7.53 -20.87
N LYS A 252 1.14 -7.19 -21.42
CA LYS A 252 2.04 -8.11 -22.12
C LYS A 252 2.54 -9.22 -21.18
N TYR A 253 2.83 -8.90 -19.92
CA TYR A 253 3.35 -9.82 -18.91
C TYR A 253 2.27 -10.38 -18.00
N GLN A 254 1.21 -9.61 -17.76
CA GLN A 254 0.09 -9.95 -16.91
C GLN A 254 -1.23 -9.68 -17.65
N PRO A 255 -1.65 -10.58 -18.58
CA PRO A 255 -2.81 -10.33 -19.45
C PRO A 255 -4.15 -10.16 -18.73
N GLU A 256 -4.21 -10.59 -17.47
CA GLU A 256 -5.40 -10.51 -16.61
C GLU A 256 -5.24 -9.49 -15.47
N ASN A 257 -4.23 -8.62 -15.51
CA ASN A 257 -4.04 -7.58 -14.51
C ASN A 257 -5.23 -6.60 -14.55
N ARG A 258 -6.10 -6.70 -13.54
CA ARG A 258 -7.37 -5.97 -13.47
C ARG A 258 -7.17 -4.45 -13.45
N LEU A 259 -6.13 -3.96 -12.72
CA LEU A 259 -5.79 -2.53 -12.68
C LEU A 259 -5.41 -2.00 -14.06
N ALA A 260 -4.52 -2.71 -14.75
CA ALA A 260 -4.07 -2.31 -16.08
C ALA A 260 -5.19 -2.39 -17.11
N LEU A 261 -6.05 -3.42 -17.04
CA LEU A 261 -7.24 -3.53 -17.90
C LEU A 261 -8.20 -2.37 -17.66
N SER A 262 -8.49 -2.04 -16.39
CA SER A 262 -9.39 -0.94 -16.03
C SER A 262 -8.83 0.41 -16.48
N ASN A 263 -7.57 0.70 -16.19
CA ASN A 263 -6.94 1.95 -16.58
C ASN A 263 -6.84 2.08 -18.11
N LEU A 264 -6.56 0.98 -18.83
CA LEU A 264 -6.51 1.00 -20.28
C LEU A 264 -7.89 1.23 -20.89
N ALA A 265 -8.97 0.66 -20.35
CA ALA A 265 -10.32 0.92 -20.81
C ALA A 265 -10.67 2.41 -20.71
N ILE A 266 -10.29 3.06 -19.60
CA ILE A 266 -10.48 4.49 -19.43
C ILE A 266 -9.67 5.29 -20.45
N VAL A 267 -8.39 4.96 -20.65
CA VAL A 267 -7.53 5.64 -21.64
C VAL A 267 -8.06 5.49 -23.07
N LEU A 268 -8.53 4.29 -23.42
CA LEU A 268 -9.14 4.05 -24.74
C LEU A 268 -10.45 4.84 -24.95
N SER A 269 -11.26 4.96 -23.89
CA SER A 269 -12.45 5.81 -23.91
C SER A 269 -12.09 7.29 -24.11
N ASP A 270 -11.05 7.78 -23.40
CA ASP A 270 -10.55 9.15 -23.56
C ASP A 270 -9.99 9.40 -24.96
N LEU A 271 -9.42 8.36 -25.63
CA LEU A 271 -8.99 8.38 -27.04
C LEU A 271 -10.14 8.27 -28.05
N GLY A 272 -11.39 8.11 -27.61
CA GLY A 272 -12.57 7.91 -28.47
C GLY A 272 -12.71 6.47 -29.02
N ARG A 273 -11.86 5.53 -28.62
CA ARG A 273 -11.86 4.12 -29.09
C ARG A 273 -12.81 3.26 -28.24
N ARG A 274 -14.10 3.61 -28.30
CA ARG A 274 -15.15 3.07 -27.42
C ARG A 274 -15.35 1.56 -27.55
N ASP A 275 -15.23 0.98 -28.75
CA ASP A 275 -15.43 -0.45 -28.94
C ASP A 275 -14.32 -1.27 -28.24
N GLU A 276 -13.08 -0.80 -28.29
CA GLU A 276 -11.96 -1.44 -27.59
C GLU A 276 -12.08 -1.29 -26.07
N ALA A 277 -12.49 -0.12 -25.59
CA ALA A 277 -12.77 0.10 -24.18
C ALA A 277 -13.85 -0.86 -23.67
N GLN A 278 -14.97 -0.99 -24.41
CA GLN A 278 -16.06 -1.90 -24.07
C GLN A 278 -15.62 -3.37 -24.05
N ALA A 279 -14.75 -3.78 -24.97
CA ALA A 279 -14.19 -5.14 -24.97
C ALA A 279 -13.39 -5.44 -23.70
N LEU A 280 -12.60 -4.46 -23.20
CA LEU A 280 -11.87 -4.61 -21.93
C LEU A 280 -12.81 -4.63 -20.73
N GLU A 281 -13.85 -3.80 -20.71
CA GLU A 281 -14.87 -3.80 -19.65
C GLU A 281 -15.60 -5.15 -19.58
N VAL A 282 -15.96 -5.74 -20.72
CA VAL A 282 -16.55 -7.09 -20.77
C VAL A 282 -15.57 -8.13 -20.24
N LYS A 283 -14.28 -8.03 -20.57
CA LYS A 283 -13.24 -8.90 -20.02
C LYS A 283 -13.14 -8.74 -18.51
N LEU A 284 -13.09 -7.51 -18.00
CA LEU A 284 -13.06 -7.20 -16.57
C LEU A 284 -14.26 -7.77 -15.83
N ALA A 285 -15.48 -7.58 -16.36
CA ALA A 285 -16.70 -8.11 -15.76
C ALA A 285 -16.74 -9.65 -15.67
N ARG A 286 -16.00 -10.34 -16.54
CA ARG A 286 -15.84 -11.81 -16.47
C ARG A 286 -14.80 -12.22 -15.42
N LEU A 287 -13.71 -11.45 -15.29
CA LEU A 287 -12.64 -11.73 -14.32
C LEU A 287 -13.07 -11.38 -12.90
N ASP A 288 -13.85 -10.31 -12.76
CA ASP A 288 -14.35 -9.81 -11.49
C ASP A 288 -15.71 -9.13 -11.67
N PRO A 289 -16.82 -9.84 -11.45
CA PRO A 289 -18.18 -9.29 -11.59
C PRO A 289 -18.48 -8.19 -10.56
N THR A 290 -17.81 -8.18 -9.44
CA THR A 290 -17.99 -7.22 -8.34
C THR A 290 -16.63 -6.73 -7.84
N PRO A 291 -15.94 -5.86 -8.63
CA PRO A 291 -14.62 -5.38 -8.23
C PRO A 291 -14.67 -4.61 -6.91
N PRO A 292 -13.55 -4.42 -6.24
CA PRO A 292 -13.46 -3.58 -5.05
C PRO A 292 -14.10 -2.21 -5.28
N PHE A 293 -14.84 -1.72 -4.29
CA PHE A 293 -15.62 -0.48 -4.34
C PHE A 293 -16.78 -0.44 -5.36
N TYR A 294 -17.17 -1.56 -5.95
CA TYR A 294 -18.25 -1.60 -6.93
C TYR A 294 -19.58 -1.05 -6.38
N TRP A 295 -19.97 -1.48 -5.19
CA TRP A 295 -21.17 -0.97 -4.52
C TRP A 295 -20.93 0.41 -3.91
N PHE A 296 -19.72 0.70 -3.47
CA PHE A 296 -19.34 1.99 -2.93
C PHE A 296 -19.56 3.13 -3.91
N GLU A 297 -19.08 3.01 -5.16
CA GLU A 297 -19.29 4.02 -6.19
C GLU A 297 -20.76 4.23 -6.54
N ARG A 298 -21.55 3.14 -6.52
CA ARG A 298 -23.01 3.23 -6.67
C ARG A 298 -23.67 3.92 -5.49
N GLY A 299 -23.18 3.68 -4.29
CA GLY A 299 -23.61 4.38 -3.08
C GLY A 299 -23.35 5.87 -3.15
N LEU A 300 -22.15 6.27 -3.57
CA LEU A 300 -21.81 7.68 -3.79
C LEU A 300 -22.67 8.34 -4.89
N ALA A 301 -22.95 7.62 -5.97
CA ALA A 301 -23.85 8.11 -7.04
C ALA A 301 -25.28 8.29 -6.52
N ALA A 302 -25.79 7.35 -5.71
CA ALA A 302 -27.10 7.45 -5.08
C ALA A 302 -27.18 8.63 -4.10
N LEU A 303 -26.15 8.88 -3.28
CA LEU A 303 -26.09 10.06 -2.40
C LEU A 303 -26.13 11.37 -3.20
N ARG A 304 -25.40 11.46 -4.31
CA ARG A 304 -25.44 12.64 -5.19
C ARG A 304 -26.82 12.86 -5.82
N ALA A 305 -27.57 11.78 -6.04
CA ALA A 305 -28.95 11.81 -6.51
C ALA A 305 -29.98 11.99 -5.37
N HIS A 306 -29.53 12.21 -4.13
CA HIS A 306 -30.37 12.29 -2.93
C HIS A 306 -31.20 11.01 -2.64
N ASP A 307 -30.85 9.86 -3.24
CA ASP A 307 -31.46 8.56 -2.97
C ASP A 307 -30.73 7.88 -1.79
N ASN A 308 -30.97 8.41 -0.58
CA ASN A 308 -30.27 7.95 0.62
C ASN A 308 -30.62 6.49 0.96
N ALA A 309 -31.79 5.98 0.57
CA ALA A 309 -32.18 4.59 0.81
C ALA A 309 -31.32 3.62 -0.03
N ARG A 310 -31.18 3.88 -1.33
CA ARG A 310 -30.30 3.07 -2.17
C ARG A 310 -28.82 3.23 -1.78
N ALA A 311 -28.41 4.43 -1.38
CA ALA A 311 -27.06 4.66 -0.90
C ALA A 311 -26.72 3.79 0.32
N ARG A 312 -27.62 3.75 1.34
CA ARG A 312 -27.50 2.86 2.48
C ARG A 312 -27.35 1.40 2.04
N ASP A 313 -28.23 0.93 1.15
CA ASP A 313 -28.22 -0.48 0.72
C ASP A 313 -26.94 -0.86 -0.02
N PHE A 314 -26.37 0.06 -0.80
CA PHE A 314 -25.12 -0.15 -1.50
C PHE A 314 -23.92 -0.13 -0.53
N PHE A 315 -23.86 0.83 0.38
CA PHE A 315 -22.77 0.86 1.39
C PHE A 315 -22.85 -0.34 2.34
N GLN A 316 -24.04 -0.80 2.70
CA GLN A 316 -24.19 -2.00 3.50
C GLN A 316 -23.56 -3.23 2.81
N LYS A 317 -23.75 -3.40 1.50
CA LYS A 317 -23.11 -4.49 0.74
C LYS A 317 -21.58 -4.43 0.78
N GLU A 318 -20.97 -3.24 0.81
CA GLU A 318 -19.53 -3.12 0.98
C GLU A 318 -19.09 -3.43 2.41
N VAL A 319 -19.84 -2.99 3.42
CA VAL A 319 -19.58 -3.35 4.81
C VAL A 319 -19.69 -4.86 5.02
N ASP A 320 -20.69 -5.53 4.41
CA ASP A 320 -20.85 -6.97 4.50
C ASP A 320 -19.69 -7.73 3.83
N ARG A 321 -19.05 -7.14 2.81
CA ARG A 321 -17.93 -7.72 2.09
C ARG A 321 -16.57 -7.46 2.75
N ALA A 322 -16.35 -6.25 3.27
CA ALA A 322 -15.11 -5.80 3.86
C ALA A 322 -15.39 -4.87 5.06
N GLY A 323 -15.87 -5.48 6.14
CA GLY A 323 -16.30 -4.79 7.36
C GLY A 323 -15.14 -4.22 8.19
N ASP A 324 -13.92 -4.42 7.79
CA ASP A 324 -12.71 -3.81 8.36
C ASP A 324 -12.29 -2.49 7.66
N TYR A 325 -12.96 -2.14 6.55
CA TYR A 325 -12.62 -0.93 5.80
C TYR A 325 -13.43 0.28 6.30
N HIS A 326 -12.75 1.19 7.03
CA HIS A 326 -13.35 2.31 7.75
C HIS A 326 -14.23 3.24 6.89
N GLU A 327 -13.86 3.50 5.63
CA GLU A 327 -14.59 4.43 4.76
C GLU A 327 -15.99 3.90 4.41
N PHE A 328 -16.20 2.58 4.35
CA PHE A 328 -17.51 1.99 4.09
C PHE A 328 -18.46 2.25 5.26
N HIS A 329 -18.00 2.08 6.49
CA HIS A 329 -18.75 2.43 7.69
C HIS A 329 -19.10 3.92 7.76
N PHE A 330 -18.13 4.78 7.41
CA PHE A 330 -18.35 6.23 7.40
C PHE A 330 -19.46 6.63 6.43
N TRP A 331 -19.42 6.16 5.18
CA TRP A 331 -20.43 6.54 4.19
C TRP A 331 -21.78 5.88 4.43
N LEU A 332 -21.80 4.68 5.02
CA LEU A 332 -23.03 4.07 5.52
C LEU A 332 -23.65 4.94 6.62
N ALA A 333 -22.85 5.43 7.55
CA ALA A 333 -23.31 6.34 8.59
C ALA A 333 -23.88 7.66 8.01
N VAL A 334 -23.27 8.22 6.97
CA VAL A 334 -23.78 9.40 6.27
C VAL A 334 -25.16 9.11 5.66
N ALA A 335 -25.35 7.99 4.96
CA ALA A 335 -26.63 7.61 4.38
C ALA A 335 -27.72 7.39 5.45
N LEU A 336 -27.37 6.71 6.56
CA LEU A 336 -28.27 6.48 7.70
C LEU A 336 -28.67 7.80 8.39
N ALA A 337 -27.73 8.71 8.59
CA ALA A 337 -28.03 10.03 9.18
C ALA A 337 -28.99 10.85 8.29
N ASN A 338 -28.80 10.81 6.96
CA ASN A 338 -29.69 11.46 6.01
C ASN A 338 -31.09 10.86 6.00
N LEU A 339 -31.25 9.59 6.43
CA LEU A 339 -32.54 8.92 6.60
C LEU A 339 -33.16 9.14 7.99
N GLY A 340 -32.50 9.90 8.87
CA GLY A 340 -32.95 10.10 10.25
C GLY A 340 -32.67 8.92 11.19
N GLN A 341 -31.95 7.89 10.73
CA GLN A 341 -31.59 6.69 11.51
C GLN A 341 -30.33 6.98 12.36
N ILE A 342 -30.48 7.90 13.32
CA ILE A 342 -29.33 8.51 14.04
C ILE A 342 -28.55 7.49 14.87
N GLU A 343 -29.23 6.56 15.57
CA GLU A 343 -28.54 5.56 16.41
C GLU A 343 -27.72 4.58 15.57
N ASP A 344 -28.23 4.18 14.40
CA ASP A 344 -27.51 3.33 13.46
C ASP A 344 -26.31 4.07 12.87
N ALA A 345 -26.46 5.34 12.50
CA ALA A 345 -25.38 6.18 12.03
C ALA A 345 -24.25 6.30 13.08
N ARG A 346 -24.59 6.46 14.36
CA ARG A 346 -23.61 6.51 15.46
C ARG A 346 -22.86 5.20 15.61
N ARG A 347 -23.54 4.05 15.48
CA ARG A 347 -22.89 2.72 15.54
C ARG A 347 -21.88 2.59 14.41
N GLN A 348 -22.26 2.97 13.20
CA GLN A 348 -21.36 2.89 12.04
C GLN A 348 -20.18 3.87 12.16
N LEU A 349 -20.35 5.08 12.68
CA LEU A 349 -19.23 5.99 12.95
C LEU A 349 -18.25 5.47 13.99
N LYS A 350 -18.72 4.76 15.02
CA LYS A 350 -17.84 4.10 15.99
C LYS A 350 -16.98 3.03 15.31
N LEU A 351 -17.59 2.19 14.46
CA LEU A 351 -16.87 1.18 13.69
C LEU A 351 -15.86 1.83 12.73
N ALA A 352 -16.23 2.93 12.07
CA ALA A 352 -15.29 3.69 11.25
C ALA A 352 -14.07 4.20 12.03
N ILE A 353 -14.26 4.65 13.29
CA ILE A 353 -13.17 5.06 14.18
C ILE A 353 -12.32 3.85 14.61
N GLU A 354 -12.94 2.74 14.96
CA GLU A 354 -12.26 1.53 15.42
C GLU A 354 -11.40 0.88 14.33
N THR A 355 -11.85 0.95 13.07
CA THR A 355 -11.18 0.34 11.93
C THR A 355 -10.25 1.30 11.18
N SER A 356 -10.31 2.62 11.48
CA SER A 356 -9.42 3.60 10.84
C SER A 356 -8.01 3.57 11.43
N THR A 357 -7.01 3.67 10.55
CA THR A 357 -5.59 3.73 10.91
C THR A 357 -4.94 5.07 10.56
N ALA A 358 -5.64 5.95 9.82
CA ALA A 358 -5.14 7.28 9.46
C ALA A 358 -5.67 8.34 10.44
N ARG A 359 -4.79 9.19 10.97
CA ARG A 359 -5.15 10.19 11.97
C ARG A 359 -6.17 11.21 11.46
N SER A 360 -6.04 11.64 10.19
CA SER A 360 -6.99 12.55 9.54
C SER A 360 -8.42 12.02 9.54
N ASP A 361 -8.58 10.72 9.30
CA ASP A 361 -9.88 10.07 9.26
C ASP A 361 -10.47 9.93 10.67
N LEU A 362 -9.65 9.56 11.65
CA LEU A 362 -10.04 9.51 13.06
C LEU A 362 -10.57 10.86 13.56
N ASP A 363 -9.89 11.95 13.22
CA ASP A 363 -10.30 13.31 13.59
C ASP A 363 -11.63 13.68 12.91
N LEU A 364 -11.79 13.38 11.62
CA LEU A 364 -13.02 13.61 10.86
C LEU A 364 -14.21 12.83 11.45
N TYR A 365 -14.03 11.51 11.67
CA TYR A 365 -15.12 10.64 12.15
C TYR A 365 -15.53 10.97 13.57
N SER A 366 -14.56 11.31 14.43
CA SER A 366 -14.81 11.75 15.81
C SER A 366 -15.59 13.05 15.86
N ALA A 367 -15.25 14.02 15.00
CA ALA A 367 -15.99 15.28 14.89
C ALA A 367 -17.44 15.05 14.42
N LYS A 368 -17.65 14.15 13.46
CA LYS A 368 -18.99 13.79 12.98
C LYS A 368 -19.82 13.08 14.04
N LEU A 369 -19.21 12.15 14.79
CA LEU A 369 -19.88 11.45 15.89
C LEU A 369 -20.32 12.42 17.00
N SER A 370 -19.44 13.35 17.41
CA SER A 370 -19.75 14.39 18.41
C SER A 370 -20.92 15.27 17.97
N LYS A 371 -20.97 15.64 16.68
CA LYS A 371 -22.08 16.43 16.13
C LYS A 371 -23.42 15.70 16.22
N LEU A 372 -23.44 14.40 15.91
CA LEU A 372 -24.67 13.58 16.04
C LEU A 372 -25.10 13.38 17.50
N GLN A 373 -24.15 13.37 18.45
CA GLN A 373 -24.45 13.27 19.89
C GLN A 373 -25.08 14.56 20.43
N GLY A 374 -24.59 15.72 20.00
CA GLY A 374 -25.13 17.01 20.42
C GLY A 374 -26.53 17.31 19.88
N ALA A 375 -26.87 16.83 18.68
CA ALA A 375 -28.18 17.03 18.07
C ALA A 375 -29.34 16.33 18.80
N THR A 376 -29.06 15.33 19.63
CA THR A 376 -30.10 14.59 20.42
C THR A 376 -30.36 15.21 21.80
N GLN A 377 -29.49 16.12 22.27
CA GLN A 377 -29.68 16.78 23.59
C GLN A 377 -30.52 18.06 23.50
N THR A 378 -30.88 18.48 22.29
CA THR A 378 -31.64 19.73 22.05
C THR A 378 -33.11 19.50 21.67
N HIS A 379 -33.65 18.28 21.87
CA HIS A 379 -35.09 17.99 21.68
C HIS A 379 -35.74 17.45 22.92
#